data_395a6fc3ce7179686ad4960b937e2faf
#
_entry.id   395a6fc3ce7179686ad4960b937e2faf
#
_cell.length_a   1.000
_cell.length_b   1.000
_cell.length_c   1.000
_cell.angle_alpha   90.00
_cell.angle_beta   90.00
_cell.angle_gamma   90.00
#
_symmetry.space_group_name_H-M   'P 1'
#
loop_
_entity.id
_entity.type
_entity.pdbx_description
1 polymer ?
#
loop_
_entity_poly.entity_id
_entity_poly.type
_entity_poly.pdbx_seq_one_letter_code
_entity_poly.pdbx_strand_id
1 'polypeptide(L)'
;ACGNTFILKPSEKNPSCSLRLAELLKEAGLPDGVFNVVNGDKESVDALLSNSNVSAISFVGSTPVAKYIYENAAKFEKRVQALGGAKNHCVVMPDADLDQAVAGLMGAAYGSAGERCMAQSVAVAVGNIGDELVNKLTKEVNNLKVGPGIDKGMDMGPLVTAQHLEKVTSYIDIGVKEGAKLIVDGRKIKKPQGHEKGFYLGGCLFDHVKENMRIYKEEIFGPVLSVVRAKDFNEAVDLINKHEFGNGVSIFTRDGDSARTFSSHIKGWNGWYKYSNTSANGLS
;
A
#
# COMPACT_ATOMS: atom_id res chain seq x y z
N ALA A 1 -24.78 5.42 -10.30
CA ALA A 1 -25.46 6.39 -9.43
C ALA A 1 -25.78 7.71 -10.17
N CYS A 2 -24.87 8.19 -11.03
CA CYS A 2 -25.06 9.46 -11.75
C CYS A 2 -25.68 9.29 -13.16
N GLY A 3 -26.19 8.11 -13.51
CA GLY A 3 -26.79 7.83 -14.82
C GLY A 3 -25.81 7.60 -15.97
N ASN A 4 -24.51 7.53 -15.69
CA ASN A 4 -23.51 7.24 -16.70
C ASN A 4 -23.31 5.74 -16.89
N THR A 5 -22.92 5.34 -18.09
CA THR A 5 -22.40 3.99 -18.36
C THR A 5 -20.95 3.90 -17.92
N PHE A 6 -20.47 2.69 -17.65
CA PHE A 6 -19.13 2.43 -17.16
C PHE A 6 -18.50 1.23 -17.88
N ILE A 7 -17.25 1.39 -18.29
CA ILE A 7 -16.43 0.31 -18.85
C ILE A 7 -15.29 0.03 -17.85
N LEU A 8 -15.25 -1.18 -17.30
CA LEU A 8 -14.18 -1.65 -16.45
C LEU A 8 -13.18 -2.45 -17.29
N LYS A 9 -11.92 -2.00 -17.32
CA LYS A 9 -10.80 -2.83 -17.77
C LYS A 9 -10.03 -3.30 -16.53
N PRO A 10 -10.22 -4.53 -16.08
CA PRO A 10 -9.46 -5.07 -14.95
C PRO A 10 -8.00 -5.32 -15.34
N SER A 11 -7.16 -5.61 -14.33
CA SER A 11 -5.82 -6.14 -14.58
C SER A 11 -5.91 -7.46 -15.34
N GLU A 12 -5.09 -7.63 -16.37
CA GLU A 12 -4.98 -8.88 -17.13
C GLU A 12 -4.41 -10.03 -16.28
N LYS A 13 -3.79 -9.72 -15.13
CA LYS A 13 -3.20 -10.71 -14.22
C LYS A 13 -4.26 -11.41 -13.34
N ASN A 14 -5.30 -10.68 -12.95
CA ASN A 14 -6.29 -11.15 -11.98
C ASN A 14 -7.71 -10.59 -12.26
N PRO A 15 -8.31 -10.89 -13.43
CA PRO A 15 -9.59 -10.32 -13.83
C PRO A 15 -10.80 -10.93 -13.12
N SER A 16 -10.66 -12.10 -12.49
CA SER A 16 -11.77 -12.92 -12.00
C SER A 16 -12.69 -12.20 -11.01
N CYS A 17 -12.13 -11.47 -10.04
CA CYS A 17 -12.95 -10.72 -9.07
C CYS A 17 -13.80 -9.64 -9.73
N SER A 18 -13.23 -8.94 -10.72
CA SER A 18 -13.94 -7.89 -11.46
C SER A 18 -15.06 -8.46 -12.33
N LEU A 19 -14.84 -9.61 -12.95
CA LEU A 19 -15.88 -10.34 -13.70
C LEU A 19 -17.01 -10.78 -12.78
N ARG A 20 -16.68 -11.36 -11.62
CA ARG A 20 -17.72 -11.78 -10.65
C ARG A 20 -18.52 -10.59 -10.12
N LEU A 21 -17.88 -9.44 -9.89
CA LEU A 21 -18.60 -8.20 -9.51
C LEU A 21 -19.58 -7.75 -10.59
N ALA A 22 -19.21 -7.85 -11.88
CA ALA A 22 -20.10 -7.54 -12.98
C ALA A 22 -21.35 -8.44 -13.03
N GLU A 23 -21.14 -9.76 -12.81
CA GLU A 23 -22.23 -10.73 -12.70
C GLU A 23 -23.18 -10.38 -11.54
N LEU A 24 -22.62 -10.10 -10.35
CA LEU A 24 -23.40 -9.71 -9.18
C LEU A 24 -24.22 -8.41 -9.39
N LEU A 25 -23.64 -7.43 -10.10
CA LEU A 25 -24.38 -6.22 -10.47
C LEU A 25 -25.57 -6.53 -11.39
N LYS A 26 -25.38 -7.44 -12.35
CA LYS A 26 -26.46 -7.91 -13.23
C LYS A 26 -27.53 -8.67 -12.43
N GLU A 27 -27.11 -9.60 -11.55
CA GLU A 27 -28.03 -10.31 -10.65
C GLU A 27 -28.83 -9.35 -9.76
N ALA A 28 -28.23 -8.22 -9.33
CA ALA A 28 -28.90 -7.18 -8.56
C ALA A 28 -29.86 -6.29 -9.35
N GLY A 29 -30.01 -6.55 -10.67
CA GLY A 29 -30.95 -5.84 -11.54
C GLY A 29 -30.39 -4.62 -12.26
N LEU A 30 -29.06 -4.48 -12.34
CA LEU A 30 -28.47 -3.44 -13.17
C LEU A 30 -28.81 -3.68 -14.65
N PRO A 31 -29.38 -2.71 -15.39
CA PRO A 31 -29.72 -2.88 -16.79
C PRO A 31 -28.50 -3.22 -17.66
N ASP A 32 -28.71 -4.06 -18.68
CA ASP A 32 -27.66 -4.40 -19.64
C ASP A 32 -27.10 -3.15 -20.32
N GLY A 33 -25.77 -3.13 -20.53
CA GLY A 33 -25.06 -2.03 -21.16
C GLY A 33 -24.65 -0.88 -20.23
N VAL A 34 -25.14 -0.84 -18.98
CA VAL A 34 -24.75 0.20 -18.01
C VAL A 34 -23.34 -0.06 -17.46
N PHE A 35 -23.02 -1.33 -17.16
CA PHE A 35 -21.70 -1.74 -16.71
C PHE A 35 -21.15 -2.84 -17.62
N ASN A 36 -19.97 -2.60 -18.21
CA ASN A 36 -19.35 -3.48 -19.18
C ASN A 36 -17.92 -3.81 -18.75
N VAL A 37 -17.44 -5.01 -19.02
CA VAL A 37 -16.05 -5.42 -18.72
C VAL A 37 -15.33 -5.73 -20.03
N VAL A 38 -14.16 -5.11 -20.21
CA VAL A 38 -13.26 -5.35 -21.34
C VAL A 38 -11.94 -5.87 -20.79
N ASN A 39 -11.62 -7.13 -21.09
CA ASN A 39 -10.35 -7.71 -20.74
C ASN A 39 -9.26 -7.31 -21.75
N GLY A 40 -8.02 -7.37 -21.29
CA GLY A 40 -6.83 -7.10 -22.12
C GLY A 40 -5.79 -6.29 -21.36
N ASP A 41 -4.69 -6.06 -22.04
CA ASP A 41 -3.53 -5.31 -21.55
C ASP A 41 -3.47 -3.90 -22.17
N LYS A 42 -2.29 -3.47 -22.57
CA LYS A 42 -2.03 -2.14 -23.14
C LYS A 42 -2.89 -1.83 -24.37
N GLU A 43 -3.13 -2.81 -25.25
CA GLU A 43 -3.94 -2.58 -26.47
C GLU A 43 -5.37 -2.17 -26.12
N SER A 44 -5.99 -2.83 -25.15
CA SER A 44 -7.33 -2.46 -24.68
C SER A 44 -7.34 -1.08 -24.02
N VAL A 45 -6.28 -0.72 -23.28
CA VAL A 45 -6.14 0.61 -22.70
C VAL A 45 -6.05 1.68 -23.78
N ASP A 46 -5.21 1.47 -24.81
CA ASP A 46 -5.02 2.41 -25.90
C ASP A 46 -6.32 2.59 -26.72
N ALA A 47 -7.07 1.50 -26.94
CA ALA A 47 -8.37 1.56 -27.58
C ALA A 47 -9.38 2.41 -26.79
N LEU A 48 -9.44 2.26 -25.45
CA LEU A 48 -10.30 3.08 -24.60
C LEU A 48 -9.86 4.55 -24.57
N LEU A 49 -8.55 4.81 -24.57
CA LEU A 49 -8.01 6.17 -24.59
C LEU A 49 -8.35 6.90 -25.88
N SER A 50 -8.32 6.22 -27.03
CA SER A 50 -8.57 6.82 -28.37
C SER A 50 -10.03 6.83 -28.80
N ASN A 51 -10.89 5.98 -28.22
CA ASN A 51 -12.29 5.86 -28.66
C ASN A 51 -13.12 7.10 -28.32
N SER A 52 -13.73 7.74 -29.32
CA SER A 52 -14.53 8.97 -29.14
C SER A 52 -15.77 8.81 -28.24
N ASN A 53 -16.31 7.60 -28.12
CA ASN A 53 -17.45 7.32 -27.24
C ASN A 53 -17.09 7.25 -25.75
N VAL A 54 -15.81 7.20 -25.40
CA VAL A 54 -15.32 7.24 -24.02
C VAL A 54 -14.99 8.67 -23.66
N SER A 55 -15.79 9.31 -22.82
CA SER A 55 -15.67 10.73 -22.48
C SER A 55 -14.72 10.99 -21.30
N ALA A 56 -14.51 10.00 -20.42
CA ALA A 56 -13.67 10.15 -19.23
C ALA A 56 -12.92 8.87 -18.92
N ILE A 57 -11.72 9.01 -18.34
CA ILE A 57 -10.86 7.91 -17.89
C ILE A 57 -10.57 8.08 -16.40
N SER A 58 -10.73 6.99 -15.66
CA SER A 58 -10.22 6.89 -14.28
C SER A 58 -9.25 5.73 -14.20
N PHE A 59 -8.07 5.97 -13.63
CA PHE A 59 -6.99 5.00 -13.53
C PHE A 59 -6.31 5.06 -12.18
N VAL A 60 -5.94 3.90 -11.68
CA VAL A 60 -5.07 3.73 -10.51
C VAL A 60 -4.01 2.69 -10.84
N GLY A 61 -2.73 3.00 -10.60
CA GLY A 61 -1.64 2.07 -10.83
C GLY A 61 -0.27 2.72 -10.65
N SER A 62 0.77 2.15 -11.27
CA SER A 62 2.12 2.68 -11.14
C SER A 62 2.26 4.07 -11.76
N THR A 63 3.12 4.92 -11.19
CA THR A 63 3.34 6.30 -11.65
C THR A 63 3.65 6.42 -13.14
N PRO A 64 4.52 5.58 -13.75
CA PRO A 64 4.78 5.68 -15.19
C PRO A 64 3.54 5.42 -16.05
N VAL A 65 2.68 4.46 -15.64
CA VAL A 65 1.44 4.16 -16.36
C VAL A 65 0.41 5.25 -16.15
N ALA A 66 0.29 5.78 -14.92
CA ALA A 66 -0.60 6.90 -14.61
C ALA A 66 -0.26 8.13 -15.48
N LYS A 67 1.04 8.45 -15.61
CA LYS A 67 1.53 9.52 -16.48
C LYS A 67 1.18 9.26 -17.95
N TYR A 68 1.43 8.06 -18.44
CA TYR A 68 1.06 7.67 -19.81
C TYR A 68 -0.43 7.86 -20.09
N ILE A 69 -1.29 7.41 -19.18
CA ILE A 69 -2.75 7.53 -19.33
C ILE A 69 -3.18 9.00 -19.30
N TYR A 70 -2.63 9.79 -18.36
CA TYR A 70 -2.93 11.21 -18.24
C TYR A 70 -2.61 11.96 -19.55
N GLU A 71 -1.38 11.79 -20.06
CA GLU A 71 -0.90 12.45 -21.27
C GLU A 71 -1.71 12.04 -22.51
N ASN A 72 -2.03 10.74 -22.64
CA ASN A 72 -2.78 10.27 -23.82
C ASN A 72 -4.28 10.60 -23.72
N ALA A 73 -4.90 10.53 -22.55
CA ALA A 73 -6.29 10.99 -22.38
C ALA A 73 -6.44 12.47 -22.73
N ALA A 74 -5.49 13.31 -22.32
CA ALA A 74 -5.48 14.73 -22.65
C ALA A 74 -5.37 15.00 -24.17
N LYS A 75 -4.58 14.21 -24.90
CA LYS A 75 -4.49 14.31 -26.39
C LYS A 75 -5.82 14.07 -27.08
N PHE A 76 -6.71 13.28 -26.49
CA PHE A 76 -8.05 12.98 -27.00
C PHE A 76 -9.15 13.78 -26.28
N GLU A 77 -8.77 14.89 -25.62
CA GLU A 77 -9.68 15.84 -24.95
C GLU A 77 -10.61 15.19 -23.90
N LYS A 78 -10.16 14.08 -23.27
CA LYS A 78 -10.94 13.37 -22.27
C LYS A 78 -10.70 13.91 -20.87
N ARG A 79 -11.72 13.87 -20.03
CA ARG A 79 -11.52 14.00 -18.60
C ARG A 79 -10.69 12.84 -18.09
N VAL A 80 -9.70 13.12 -17.25
CA VAL A 80 -8.82 12.10 -16.71
C VAL A 80 -8.58 12.27 -15.21
N GLN A 81 -8.68 11.18 -14.49
CA GLN A 81 -8.16 11.02 -13.14
C GLN A 81 -7.15 9.87 -13.19
N ALA A 82 -5.87 10.16 -13.05
CA ALA A 82 -4.82 9.16 -13.07
C ALA A 82 -4.04 9.24 -11.75
N LEU A 83 -4.20 8.22 -10.92
CA LEU A 83 -3.56 8.11 -9.60
C LEU A 83 -2.36 7.17 -9.71
N GLY A 84 -1.20 7.66 -9.30
CA GLY A 84 0.08 6.95 -9.36
C GLY A 84 0.45 6.26 -8.05
N GLY A 85 1.76 6.10 -7.84
CA GLY A 85 2.32 5.44 -6.66
C GLY A 85 2.12 6.20 -5.36
N ALA A 86 2.37 5.51 -4.26
CA ALA A 86 2.24 6.01 -2.90
C ALA A 86 3.44 5.63 -2.02
N LYS A 87 3.64 6.36 -0.93
CA LYS A 87 4.56 6.01 0.15
C LYS A 87 3.95 6.43 1.48
N ASN A 88 3.21 5.53 2.09
CA ASN A 88 2.44 5.85 3.28
C ASN A 88 3.27 5.74 4.55
N HIS A 89 3.13 6.73 5.41
CA HIS A 89 3.87 6.84 6.66
C HIS A 89 2.95 6.67 7.85
N CYS A 90 3.40 5.90 8.84
CA CYS A 90 2.77 5.76 10.14
C CYS A 90 3.70 6.32 11.21
N VAL A 91 3.30 7.40 11.86
CA VAL A 91 4.06 7.98 12.98
C VAL A 91 3.69 7.25 14.27
N VAL A 92 4.71 6.86 15.03
CA VAL A 92 4.55 6.25 16.36
C VAL A 92 5.21 7.18 17.38
N MET A 93 4.37 7.82 18.19
CA MET A 93 4.83 8.75 19.22
C MET A 93 5.29 8.01 20.48
N PRO A 94 6.13 8.63 21.33
CA PRO A 94 6.62 7.99 22.58
C PRO A 94 5.51 7.59 23.55
N ASP A 95 4.36 8.26 23.52
CA ASP A 95 3.20 8.01 24.36
C ASP A 95 2.22 7.00 23.75
N ALA A 96 2.51 6.47 22.56
CA ALA A 96 1.64 5.53 21.87
C ALA A 96 1.45 4.22 22.64
N ASP A 97 0.28 3.62 22.47
CA ASP A 97 0.10 2.21 22.82
C ASP A 97 0.82 1.35 21.77
N LEU A 98 1.96 0.80 22.16
CA LEU A 98 2.82 0.05 21.24
C LEU A 98 2.17 -1.25 20.74
N ASP A 99 1.36 -1.91 21.55
CA ASP A 99 0.72 -3.15 21.12
C ASP A 99 -0.33 -2.87 20.04
N GLN A 100 -1.08 -1.78 20.19
CA GLN A 100 -1.99 -1.33 19.14
C GLN A 100 -1.26 -0.82 17.89
N ALA A 101 -0.17 -0.08 18.07
CA ALA A 101 0.64 0.42 16.96
C ALA A 101 1.25 -0.74 16.16
N VAL A 102 1.79 -1.74 16.81
CA VAL A 102 2.35 -2.94 16.19
C VAL A 102 1.25 -3.73 15.46
N ALA A 103 0.12 -4.00 16.10
CA ALA A 103 -1.00 -4.70 15.46
C ALA A 103 -1.51 -3.94 14.21
N GLY A 104 -1.62 -2.61 14.30
CA GLY A 104 -1.99 -1.75 13.17
C GLY A 104 -0.97 -1.81 12.03
N LEU A 105 0.32 -1.71 12.35
CA LEU A 105 1.42 -1.80 11.36
C LEU A 105 1.48 -3.19 10.70
N MET A 106 1.30 -4.28 11.47
CA MET A 106 1.29 -5.63 10.91
C MET A 106 0.19 -5.78 9.86
N GLY A 107 -1.03 -5.40 10.17
CA GLY A 107 -2.16 -5.45 9.23
C GLY A 107 -1.99 -4.52 8.03
N ALA A 108 -1.45 -3.32 8.25
CA ALA A 108 -1.32 -2.30 7.22
C ALA A 108 -0.11 -2.50 6.30
N ALA A 109 1.02 -2.99 6.82
CA ALA A 109 2.24 -3.17 6.04
C ALA A 109 2.30 -4.53 5.31
N TYR A 110 1.82 -5.60 5.96
CA TYR A 110 1.97 -6.96 5.43
C TYR A 110 0.67 -7.56 4.89
N GLY A 111 -0.50 -7.01 5.24
CA GLY A 111 -1.75 -7.42 4.65
C GLY A 111 -1.72 -7.35 3.12
N SER A 112 -2.27 -8.36 2.44
CA SER A 112 -2.17 -8.53 0.98
C SER A 112 -0.72 -8.46 0.45
N ALA A 113 0.24 -8.99 1.20
CA ALA A 113 1.68 -8.94 0.87
C ALA A 113 2.21 -7.51 0.61
N GLY A 114 1.64 -6.49 1.24
CA GLY A 114 2.00 -5.09 1.02
C GLY A 114 1.59 -4.52 -0.34
N GLU A 115 0.85 -5.28 -1.15
CA GLU A 115 0.39 -4.89 -2.49
C GLU A 115 -0.94 -4.12 -2.44
N ARG A 116 -0.97 -3.06 -1.64
CA ARG A 116 -2.10 -2.12 -1.53
C ARG A 116 -1.61 -0.69 -1.63
N CYS A 117 -2.34 0.16 -2.35
CA CYS A 117 -2.05 1.59 -2.44
C CYS A 117 -2.05 2.29 -1.06
N MET A 118 -2.81 1.77 -0.09
CA MET A 118 -2.89 2.27 1.29
C MET A 118 -2.00 1.49 2.27
N ALA A 119 -1.16 0.54 1.80
CA ALA A 119 -0.24 -0.17 2.68
C ALA A 119 0.73 0.81 3.35
N GLN A 120 0.97 0.62 4.67
CA GLN A 120 1.97 1.39 5.38
C GLN A 120 3.36 0.85 5.05
N SER A 121 4.16 1.61 4.35
CA SER A 121 5.50 1.22 3.93
C SER A 121 6.61 1.83 4.77
N VAL A 122 6.29 2.84 5.57
CA VAL A 122 7.22 3.52 6.48
C VAL A 122 6.59 3.67 7.86
N ALA A 123 7.29 3.22 8.90
CA ALA A 123 7.00 3.55 10.29
C ALA A 123 8.01 4.60 10.76
N VAL A 124 7.53 5.76 11.20
CA VAL A 124 8.36 6.83 11.75
C VAL A 124 8.31 6.74 13.28
N ALA A 125 9.38 6.24 13.89
CA ALA A 125 9.51 6.11 15.32
C ALA A 125 10.09 7.41 15.93
N VAL A 126 9.29 8.07 16.76
CA VAL A 126 9.67 9.38 17.33
C VAL A 126 10.36 9.22 18.70
N GLY A 127 11.44 9.95 18.89
CA GLY A 127 12.18 9.95 20.17
C GLY A 127 12.84 8.60 20.46
N ASN A 128 12.61 8.07 21.65
CA ASN A 128 13.25 6.85 22.14
C ASN A 128 12.47 5.55 21.90
N ILE A 129 11.29 5.63 21.26
CA ILE A 129 10.39 4.47 21.09
C ILE A 129 10.91 3.41 20.10
N GLY A 130 11.87 3.79 19.25
CA GLY A 130 12.27 3.01 18.07
C GLY A 130 12.77 1.62 18.37
N ASP A 131 13.58 1.42 19.43
CA ASP A 131 14.12 0.09 19.74
C ASP A 131 13.03 -0.86 20.22
N GLU A 132 12.12 -0.39 21.06
CA GLU A 132 11.01 -1.20 21.53
C GLU A 132 10.04 -1.54 20.40
N LEU A 133 9.72 -0.57 19.55
CA LEU A 133 8.87 -0.78 18.36
C LEU A 133 9.48 -1.85 17.43
N VAL A 134 10.77 -1.73 17.10
CA VAL A 134 11.46 -2.69 16.23
C VAL A 134 11.50 -4.08 16.86
N ASN A 135 11.76 -4.18 18.16
CA ASN A 135 11.76 -5.46 18.85
C ASN A 135 10.39 -6.17 18.83
N LYS A 136 9.31 -5.43 19.05
CA LYS A 136 7.94 -5.97 18.96
C LYS A 136 7.59 -6.37 17.53
N LEU A 137 7.84 -5.49 16.54
CA LEU A 137 7.62 -5.79 15.12
C LEU A 137 8.41 -7.02 14.67
N THR A 138 9.67 -7.17 15.11
CA THR A 138 10.50 -8.33 14.76
C THR A 138 9.84 -9.65 15.15
N LYS A 139 9.25 -9.72 16.35
CA LYS A 139 8.54 -10.92 16.81
C LYS A 139 7.34 -11.25 15.93
N GLU A 140 6.51 -10.24 15.68
CA GLU A 140 5.28 -10.43 14.89
C GLU A 140 5.59 -10.76 13.42
N VAL A 141 6.58 -10.09 12.81
CA VAL A 141 6.97 -10.36 11.41
C VAL A 141 7.53 -11.77 11.24
N ASN A 142 8.31 -12.28 12.22
CA ASN A 142 8.81 -13.65 12.19
C ASN A 142 7.70 -14.71 12.38
N ASN A 143 6.58 -14.34 13.01
CA ASN A 143 5.45 -15.22 13.25
C ASN A 143 4.46 -15.27 12.08
N LEU A 144 4.62 -14.41 11.06
CA LEU A 144 3.72 -14.38 9.89
C LEU A 144 3.66 -15.73 9.18
N LYS A 145 2.46 -16.26 9.05
CA LYS A 145 2.18 -17.49 8.30
C LYS A 145 1.92 -17.14 6.85
N VAL A 146 2.85 -17.52 5.99
CA VAL A 146 2.80 -17.22 4.54
C VAL A 146 2.37 -18.47 3.79
N GLY A 147 1.29 -18.36 3.03
CA GLY A 147 0.74 -19.50 2.29
C GLY A 147 -0.39 -19.13 1.33
N PRO A 148 -1.02 -20.14 0.68
CA PRO A 148 -2.16 -19.90 -0.20
C PRO A 148 -3.31 -19.22 0.56
N GLY A 149 -3.93 -18.21 -0.05
CA GLY A 149 -5.00 -17.45 0.60
C GLY A 149 -6.29 -18.23 0.88
N ILE A 150 -6.43 -19.43 0.28
CA ILE A 150 -7.54 -20.36 0.55
C ILE A 150 -7.31 -21.22 1.79
N ASP A 151 -6.07 -21.33 2.26
CA ASP A 151 -5.72 -22.13 3.42
C ASP A 151 -6.05 -21.37 4.71
N LYS A 152 -6.78 -22.03 5.61
CA LYS A 152 -7.15 -21.43 6.89
C LYS A 152 -5.90 -21.12 7.73
N GLY A 153 -5.89 -19.95 8.34
CA GLY A 153 -4.86 -19.51 9.27
C GLY A 153 -3.58 -19.00 8.60
N MET A 154 -3.61 -18.72 7.30
CA MET A 154 -2.57 -17.96 6.62
C MET A 154 -2.81 -16.45 6.79
N ASP A 155 -1.74 -15.73 7.13
CA ASP A 155 -1.78 -14.29 7.36
C ASP A 155 -1.48 -13.51 6.08
N MET A 156 -0.67 -14.09 5.18
CA MET A 156 -0.19 -13.42 3.98
C MET A 156 -0.06 -14.38 2.80
N GLY A 157 -0.58 -13.96 1.64
CA GLY A 157 -0.50 -14.69 0.37
C GLY A 157 0.80 -14.43 -0.42
N PRO A 158 0.91 -14.97 -1.65
CA PRO A 158 2.02 -14.70 -2.55
C PRO A 158 1.92 -13.30 -3.17
N LEU A 159 3.02 -12.83 -3.76
CA LEU A 159 3.03 -11.70 -4.68
C LEU A 159 2.36 -12.08 -6.01
N VAL A 160 1.95 -11.05 -6.77
CA VAL A 160 1.10 -11.25 -7.98
C VAL A 160 1.84 -11.90 -9.14
N THR A 161 3.13 -11.68 -9.32
CA THR A 161 3.95 -12.22 -10.43
C THR A 161 5.39 -12.53 -10.02
N ALA A 162 6.06 -13.38 -10.79
CA ALA A 162 7.51 -13.65 -10.63
C ALA A 162 8.34 -12.39 -10.81
N GLN A 163 8.02 -11.58 -11.83
CA GLN A 163 8.71 -10.31 -12.10
C GLN A 163 8.58 -9.33 -10.92
N HIS A 164 7.41 -9.32 -10.27
CA HIS A 164 7.21 -8.47 -9.10
C HIS A 164 7.98 -8.97 -7.88
N LEU A 165 8.03 -10.30 -7.67
CA LEU A 165 8.88 -10.91 -6.64
C LEU A 165 10.35 -10.54 -6.84
N GLU A 166 10.87 -10.59 -8.07
CA GLU A 166 12.23 -10.19 -8.41
C GLU A 166 12.46 -8.70 -8.10
N LYS A 167 11.53 -7.84 -8.52
CA LYS A 167 11.56 -6.41 -8.20
C LYS A 167 11.65 -6.16 -6.70
N VAL A 168 10.75 -6.74 -5.91
CA VAL A 168 10.74 -6.55 -4.44
C VAL A 168 12.02 -7.08 -3.81
N THR A 169 12.51 -8.24 -4.24
CA THR A 169 13.77 -8.82 -3.78
C THR A 169 14.96 -7.89 -4.07
N SER A 170 14.99 -7.26 -5.25
CA SER A 170 16.04 -6.30 -5.59
C SER A 170 16.06 -5.08 -4.66
N TYR A 171 14.90 -4.60 -4.20
CA TYR A 171 14.85 -3.51 -3.23
C TYR A 171 15.39 -3.92 -1.85
N ILE A 172 15.26 -5.19 -1.45
CA ILE A 172 15.87 -5.68 -0.21
C ILE A 172 17.41 -5.57 -0.31
N ASP A 173 17.98 -6.00 -1.44
CA ASP A 173 19.44 -5.88 -1.67
C ASP A 173 19.89 -4.42 -1.75
N ILE A 174 19.10 -3.55 -2.40
CA ILE A 174 19.37 -2.11 -2.46
C ILE A 174 19.39 -1.50 -1.06
N GLY A 175 18.39 -1.80 -0.22
CA GLY A 175 18.32 -1.28 1.15
C GLY A 175 19.54 -1.66 1.99
N VAL A 176 19.98 -2.93 1.91
CA VAL A 176 21.19 -3.40 2.58
C VAL A 176 22.44 -2.66 2.05
N LYS A 177 22.55 -2.53 0.72
CA LYS A 177 23.69 -1.85 0.08
C LYS A 177 23.76 -0.36 0.43
N GLU A 178 22.61 0.30 0.60
CA GLU A 178 22.54 1.70 0.99
C GLU A 178 22.75 1.92 2.51
N GLY A 179 22.92 0.84 3.28
CA GLY A 179 23.25 0.88 4.71
C GLY A 179 22.07 0.84 5.65
N ALA A 180 20.88 0.52 5.19
CA ALA A 180 19.76 0.21 6.06
C ALA A 180 19.99 -1.14 6.77
N LYS A 181 19.54 -1.25 8.02
CA LYS A 181 19.68 -2.47 8.80
C LYS A 181 18.52 -3.43 8.52
N LEU A 182 18.78 -4.49 7.78
CA LEU A 182 17.79 -5.56 7.57
C LEU A 182 17.64 -6.37 8.86
N ILE A 183 16.52 -6.23 9.54
CA ILE A 183 16.22 -6.90 10.82
C ILE A 183 15.58 -8.27 10.57
N VAL A 184 14.59 -8.32 9.66
CA VAL A 184 13.95 -9.57 9.24
C VAL A 184 14.05 -9.69 7.74
N ASP A 185 14.56 -10.82 7.26
CA ASP A 185 14.73 -11.13 5.86
C ASP A 185 13.70 -12.17 5.40
N GLY A 186 12.63 -11.70 4.80
CA GLY A 186 11.52 -12.51 4.30
C GLY A 186 11.88 -13.47 3.16
N ARG A 187 13.05 -13.35 2.54
CA ARG A 187 13.55 -14.30 1.51
C ARG A 187 13.89 -15.67 2.10
N LYS A 188 14.07 -15.75 3.42
CA LYS A 188 14.46 -16.97 4.14
C LYS A 188 13.30 -17.87 4.52
N ILE A 189 12.07 -17.51 4.20
CA ILE A 189 10.91 -18.34 4.50
C ILE A 189 10.97 -19.67 3.74
N LYS A 190 10.49 -20.73 4.37
CA LYS A 190 10.20 -21.98 3.68
C LYS A 190 8.92 -21.79 2.86
N LYS A 191 9.01 -22.01 1.55
CA LYS A 191 7.82 -21.95 0.69
C LYS A 191 6.79 -23.01 1.09
N PRO A 192 5.49 -22.73 0.96
CA PRO A 192 4.43 -23.67 1.31
C PRO A 192 4.54 -24.97 0.52
N GLN A 193 4.39 -26.10 1.19
CA GLN A 193 4.48 -27.42 0.56
C GLN A 193 3.41 -27.57 -0.52
N GLY A 194 3.81 -28.08 -1.68
CA GLY A 194 2.93 -28.23 -2.86
C GLY A 194 2.72 -26.93 -3.64
N HIS A 195 3.24 -25.80 -3.16
CA HIS A 195 3.13 -24.47 -3.78
C HIS A 195 4.48 -23.78 -4.00
N GLU A 196 5.55 -24.56 -4.11
CA GLU A 196 6.94 -24.07 -4.20
C GLU A 196 7.19 -23.18 -5.44
N LYS A 197 6.37 -23.33 -6.48
CA LYS A 197 6.41 -22.49 -7.68
C LYS A 197 5.72 -21.13 -7.49
N GLY A 198 5.01 -20.93 -6.38
CA GLY A 198 4.36 -19.65 -6.07
C GLY A 198 5.36 -18.54 -5.76
N PHE A 199 4.92 -17.30 -5.90
CA PHE A 199 5.74 -16.09 -5.75
C PHE A 199 5.78 -15.62 -4.29
N TYR A 200 6.09 -16.53 -3.35
CA TYR A 200 6.07 -16.26 -1.93
C TYR A 200 7.31 -15.51 -1.44
N LEU A 201 7.08 -14.50 -0.65
CA LEU A 201 8.06 -13.72 0.09
C LEU A 201 7.50 -13.49 1.50
N GLY A 202 8.30 -13.67 2.53
CA GLY A 202 7.93 -13.32 3.90
C GLY A 202 8.00 -11.83 4.15
N GLY A 203 7.54 -11.41 5.33
CA GLY A 203 7.69 -10.03 5.77
C GLY A 203 9.15 -9.64 5.92
N CYS A 204 9.51 -8.48 5.39
CA CYS A 204 10.83 -7.86 5.57
C CYS A 204 10.71 -6.64 6.45
N LEU A 205 11.64 -6.48 7.39
CA LEU A 205 11.71 -5.33 8.28
C LEU A 205 13.08 -4.70 8.19
N PHE A 206 13.12 -3.42 7.85
CA PHE A 206 14.32 -2.59 7.89
C PHE A 206 14.27 -1.59 9.02
N ASP A 207 15.40 -1.33 9.67
CA ASP A 207 15.61 -0.25 10.63
C ASP A 207 16.71 0.69 10.16
N HIS A 208 16.78 1.88 10.78
CA HIS A 208 17.73 2.94 10.42
C HIS A 208 17.67 3.35 8.95
N VAL A 209 16.49 3.29 8.37
CA VAL A 209 16.26 3.79 7.01
C VAL A 209 16.33 5.31 7.02
N LYS A 210 16.98 5.89 6.02
CA LYS A 210 17.15 7.34 5.86
C LYS A 210 16.41 7.86 4.64
N GLU A 211 16.03 9.15 4.67
CA GLU A 211 15.27 9.82 3.61
C GLU A 211 15.94 9.79 2.22
N ASN A 212 17.27 9.68 2.16
CA ASN A 212 18.01 9.61 0.90
C ASN A 212 18.06 8.22 0.26
N MET A 213 17.65 7.16 0.97
CA MET A 213 17.67 5.78 0.48
C MET A 213 16.53 5.50 -0.50
N ARG A 214 16.78 4.67 -1.51
CA ARG A 214 15.76 4.29 -2.51
C ARG A 214 14.60 3.54 -1.90
N ILE A 215 14.85 2.68 -0.90
CA ILE A 215 13.79 1.95 -0.19
C ILE A 215 12.83 2.88 0.59
N TYR A 216 13.28 4.11 0.90
CA TYR A 216 12.41 5.16 1.45
C TYR A 216 11.69 5.93 0.36
N LYS A 217 12.41 6.37 -0.69
CA LYS A 217 11.88 7.24 -1.74
C LYS A 217 10.91 6.55 -2.69
N GLU A 218 11.19 5.30 -3.06
CA GLU A 218 10.48 4.61 -4.13
C GLU A 218 9.39 3.68 -3.58
N GLU A 219 8.30 3.52 -4.32
CA GLU A 219 7.25 2.55 -4.00
C GLU A 219 7.71 1.13 -4.30
N ILE A 220 7.85 0.30 -3.26
CA ILE A 220 8.25 -1.11 -3.39
C ILE A 220 7.06 -1.97 -3.81
N PHE A 221 5.90 -1.74 -3.21
CA PHE A 221 4.66 -2.48 -3.40
C PHE A 221 4.78 -3.95 -3.06
N GLY A 222 5.34 -4.24 -1.88
CA GLY A 222 5.63 -5.58 -1.38
C GLY A 222 5.70 -5.59 0.15
N PRO A 223 5.89 -6.76 0.78
CA PRO A 223 5.86 -6.92 2.23
C PRO A 223 7.16 -6.43 2.89
N VAL A 224 7.48 -5.17 2.70
CA VAL A 224 8.69 -4.51 3.19
C VAL A 224 8.32 -3.28 3.99
N LEU A 225 8.55 -3.31 5.29
CA LEU A 225 8.36 -2.18 6.20
C LEU A 225 9.71 -1.55 6.53
N SER A 226 9.80 -0.23 6.35
CA SER A 226 10.98 0.58 6.67
C SER A 226 10.74 1.39 7.94
N VAL A 227 11.60 1.24 8.94
CA VAL A 227 11.57 2.07 10.15
C VAL A 227 12.54 3.22 9.98
N VAL A 228 12.02 4.44 10.08
CA VAL A 228 12.77 5.70 10.11
C VAL A 228 12.71 6.26 11.52
N ARG A 229 13.81 6.78 12.01
CA ARG A 229 13.91 7.35 13.35
C ARG A 229 13.86 8.88 13.24
N ALA A 230 12.91 9.52 13.93
CA ALA A 230 12.80 10.96 14.06
C ALA A 230 13.06 11.37 15.51
N LYS A 231 13.79 12.47 15.71
CA LYS A 231 14.11 12.96 17.06
C LYS A 231 12.88 13.47 17.83
N ASP A 232 11.97 14.12 17.08
CA ASP A 232 10.78 14.76 17.62
C ASP A 232 9.62 14.76 16.61
N PHE A 233 8.46 15.23 17.06
CA PHE A 233 7.25 15.33 16.26
C PHE A 233 7.42 16.20 14.99
N ASN A 234 8.13 17.32 15.09
CA ASN A 234 8.32 18.24 13.96
C ASN A 234 9.15 17.59 12.85
N GLU A 235 10.21 16.87 13.20
CA GLU A 235 11.00 16.12 12.22
C GLU A 235 10.16 15.03 11.54
N ALA A 236 9.29 14.33 12.28
CA ALA A 236 8.40 13.34 11.71
C ALA A 236 7.42 13.97 10.69
N VAL A 237 6.83 15.12 11.01
CA VAL A 237 5.95 15.88 10.09
C VAL A 237 6.73 16.35 8.87
N ASP A 238 7.94 16.85 9.06
CA ASP A 238 8.80 17.33 7.97
C ASP A 238 9.19 16.21 7.00
N LEU A 239 9.55 15.03 7.50
CA LEU A 239 9.85 13.86 6.67
C LEU A 239 8.68 13.52 5.74
N ILE A 240 7.47 13.52 6.27
CA ILE A 240 6.27 13.20 5.51
C ILE A 240 5.99 14.28 4.47
N ASN A 241 6.03 15.55 4.87
CA ASN A 241 5.70 16.68 3.99
C ASN A 241 6.73 16.92 2.86
N LYS A 242 7.96 16.45 3.03
CA LYS A 242 9.03 16.53 2.01
C LYS A 242 8.98 15.34 1.04
N HIS A 243 8.23 14.28 1.37
CA HIS A 243 8.17 13.11 0.51
C HIS A 243 7.42 13.41 -0.79
N GLU A 244 7.93 12.91 -1.91
CA GLU A 244 7.32 13.09 -3.25
C GLU A 244 5.93 12.45 -3.35
N PHE A 245 5.75 11.28 -2.72
CA PHE A 245 4.48 10.57 -2.72
C PHE A 245 3.69 10.85 -1.45
N GLY A 246 2.39 11.04 -1.62
CA GLY A 246 1.38 11.04 -0.56
C GLY A 246 0.30 10.03 -0.92
N ASN A 247 -0.56 9.72 -0.02
CA ASN A 247 -1.85 9.03 -0.18
C ASN A 247 -2.48 8.87 1.21
N GLY A 248 -1.90 8.05 2.08
CA GLY A 248 -2.36 7.85 3.44
C GLY A 248 -1.26 8.06 4.47
N VAL A 249 -1.60 8.73 5.57
CA VAL A 249 -0.75 8.87 6.73
C VAL A 249 -1.53 8.54 7.99
N SER A 250 -0.85 8.05 9.02
CA SER A 250 -1.46 7.75 10.31
C SER A 250 -0.53 8.14 11.45
N ILE A 251 -1.10 8.36 12.63
CA ILE A 251 -0.36 8.62 13.85
C ILE A 251 -0.93 7.79 15.01
N PHE A 252 -0.05 7.18 15.78
CA PHE A 252 -0.35 6.55 17.07
C PHE A 252 0.15 7.45 18.18
N THR A 253 -0.74 8.01 18.96
CA THR A 253 -0.49 8.87 20.12
C THR A 253 -1.67 8.83 21.07
N ARG A 254 -1.44 9.08 22.36
CA ARG A 254 -2.48 9.31 23.37
C ARG A 254 -2.76 10.80 23.58
N ASP A 255 -1.93 11.68 23.01
CA ASP A 255 -2.10 13.12 23.09
C ASP A 255 -2.99 13.67 21.98
N GLY A 256 -4.14 14.20 22.36
CA GLY A 256 -5.11 14.79 21.44
C GLY A 256 -4.62 16.04 20.72
N ASP A 257 -3.68 16.77 21.32
CA ASP A 257 -3.10 17.95 20.70
C ASP A 257 -2.13 17.58 19.56
N SER A 258 -1.26 16.61 19.83
CA SER A 258 -0.38 16.05 18.79
C SER A 258 -1.19 15.50 17.60
N ALA A 259 -2.30 14.81 17.85
CA ALA A 259 -3.15 14.28 16.79
C ALA A 259 -3.82 15.38 15.97
N ARG A 260 -4.37 16.43 16.59
CA ARG A 260 -4.96 17.59 15.88
C ARG A 260 -3.90 18.35 15.10
N THR A 261 -2.75 18.60 15.71
CA THR A 261 -1.64 19.30 15.07
C THR A 261 -1.13 18.52 13.86
N PHE A 262 -0.97 17.20 13.99
CA PHE A 262 -0.62 16.31 12.88
C PHE A 262 -1.61 16.49 11.72
N SER A 263 -2.91 16.45 11.99
CA SER A 263 -3.94 16.56 10.95
C SER A 263 -3.91 17.87 10.20
N SER A 264 -3.60 18.94 10.87
CA SER A 264 -3.60 20.27 10.27
C SER A 264 -2.29 20.63 9.54
N HIS A 265 -1.19 19.93 9.85
CA HIS A 265 0.14 20.22 9.28
C HIS A 265 0.56 19.24 8.18
N ILE A 266 -0.04 18.06 8.11
CA ILE A 266 0.25 17.12 7.03
C ILE A 266 -0.40 17.58 5.72
N LYS A 267 0.42 17.67 4.69
CA LYS A 267 -0.01 18.07 3.33
C LYS A 267 -0.53 16.90 2.49
N GLY A 268 -0.51 15.67 3.03
CA GLY A 268 -0.98 14.47 2.35
C GLY A 268 -2.51 14.39 2.28
N TRP A 269 -3.06 13.86 1.20
CA TRP A 269 -4.48 13.98 0.83
C TRP A 269 -5.48 13.14 1.62
N ASN A 270 -5.07 12.15 2.41
CA ASN A 270 -5.98 11.31 3.20
C ASN A 270 -5.40 11.05 4.59
N GLY A 271 -5.61 11.98 5.51
CA GLY A 271 -5.25 11.81 6.92
C GLY A 271 -6.20 10.83 7.62
N TRP A 272 -5.70 9.69 8.09
CA TRP A 272 -6.41 8.79 8.98
C TRP A 272 -5.84 8.88 10.38
N TYR A 273 -6.72 9.17 11.37
CA TYR A 273 -6.34 9.17 12.78
C TYR A 273 -6.78 7.88 13.43
N LYS A 274 -5.87 7.23 14.14
CA LYS A 274 -6.24 6.28 15.19
C LYS A 274 -5.83 6.86 16.53
N TYR A 275 -6.80 7.35 17.25
CA TYR A 275 -6.63 7.55 18.67
C TYR A 275 -6.61 6.16 19.33
N SER A 276 -5.55 5.84 20.05
CA SER A 276 -5.62 4.77 21.05
C SER A 276 -6.37 5.29 22.28
N ASN A 277 -7.65 5.52 22.15
CA ASN A 277 -8.49 5.73 23.33
C ASN A 277 -8.77 4.39 23.95
N THR A 278 -8.43 4.25 25.22
CA THR A 278 -8.82 3.16 26.14
C THR A 278 -10.34 3.16 26.46
N SER A 279 -11.16 3.88 25.73
CA SER A 279 -12.61 3.76 25.78
C SER A 279 -13.11 3.29 24.42
N ALA A 280 -13.37 1.97 24.39
CA ALA A 280 -14.16 1.37 23.36
C ALA A 280 -15.49 2.15 23.22
N ASN A 281 -15.83 2.54 21.98
CA ASN A 281 -17.15 2.23 21.46
C ASN A 281 -17.22 2.71 20.01
N GLY A 282 -17.52 1.77 19.19
CA GLY A 282 -17.71 1.76 17.80
C GLY A 282 -18.20 3.04 17.14
N LEU A 283 -17.65 3.27 15.96
CA LEU A 283 -18.42 3.80 14.86
C LEU A 283 -18.19 2.87 13.68
N SER A 284 -19.29 2.21 13.34
CA SER A 284 -19.53 1.35 12.19
C SER A 284 -19.17 2.03 10.88
#